data_25e0d0ecb84fc414c198b83c43587f5e
#
_entry.id   25e0d0ecb84fc414c198b83c43587f5e
#
_cell.length_a   1.000
_cell.length_b   1.000
_cell.length_c   1.000
_cell.angle_alpha   90.00
_cell.angle_beta   90.00
_cell.angle_gamma   90.00
#
_symmetry.space_group_name_H-M   'P 1'
#
loop_
_entity.id
_entity.type
_entity.pdbx_description
1 polymer ?
#
loop_
_entity_poly.entity_id
_entity_poly.type
_entity_poly.pdbx_seq_one_letter_code
_entity_poly.pdbx_strand_id
1 'polypeptide(L)' 'MLEDFDTLKSDFFLYARRRGADFDEFPLGIKPDNLGGRHLEIKADGRFAVVGTDRGIETERRETYSKSALFNWLIELYA' A
#
# COMPACT_ATOMS: atom_id res chain seq x y z
N MET A 1 8.08 -16.77 -2.25
CA MET A 1 8.56 -15.72 -3.17
C MET A 1 7.90 -14.40 -2.82
N LEU A 2 8.68 -13.33 -2.77
CA LEU A 2 8.14 -12.00 -2.48
C LEU A 2 7.28 -11.52 -3.63
N GLU A 3 6.20 -10.79 -3.29
CA GLU A 3 5.40 -10.11 -4.29
C GLU A 3 6.23 -9.03 -4.97
N ASP A 4 6.21 -9.01 -6.30
CA ASP A 4 6.86 -7.95 -7.06
C ASP A 4 6.01 -6.68 -6.98
N PHE A 5 6.65 -5.55 -6.66
CA PHE A 5 5.94 -4.29 -6.50
C PHE A 5 5.23 -3.85 -7.79
N ASP A 6 5.85 -4.08 -8.95
CA ASP A 6 5.23 -3.73 -10.22
C ASP A 6 3.98 -4.57 -10.49
N THR A 7 4.04 -5.87 -10.18
CA THR A 7 2.88 -6.75 -10.29
C THR A 7 1.78 -6.33 -9.31
N LEU A 8 2.16 -5.98 -8.09
CA LEU A 8 1.21 -5.51 -7.08
C LEU A 8 0.49 -4.25 -7.55
N LYS A 9 1.21 -3.30 -8.14
CA LYS A 9 0.60 -2.07 -8.68
C LYS A 9 -0.40 -2.38 -9.78
N SER A 10 -0.04 -3.26 -10.72
CA SER A 10 -0.94 -3.66 -11.80
C SER A 10 -2.21 -4.30 -11.27
N ASP A 11 -2.06 -5.20 -10.30
CA ASP A 11 -3.21 -5.87 -9.67
C ASP A 11 -4.10 -4.86 -8.94
N PHE A 12 -3.49 -3.86 -8.29
CA PHE A 12 -4.25 -2.82 -7.60
C PHE A 12 -5.11 -2.02 -8.58
N PHE A 13 -4.56 -1.62 -9.73
CA PHE A 13 -5.32 -0.84 -10.70
C PHE A 13 -6.53 -1.62 -11.23
N LEU A 14 -6.37 -2.92 -11.49
CA LEU A 14 -7.49 -3.75 -11.91
C LEU A 14 -8.55 -3.87 -10.81
N TYR A 15 -8.10 -4.10 -9.59
CA TYR A 15 -9.00 -4.23 -8.44
C TYR A 15 -9.79 -2.93 -8.20
N ALA A 16 -9.10 -1.81 -8.20
CA ALA A 16 -9.73 -0.50 -7.97
C ALA A 16 -10.76 -0.19 -9.06
N ARG A 17 -10.43 -0.49 -10.32
CA ARG A 17 -11.34 -0.25 -11.43
C ARG A 17 -12.63 -1.05 -11.26
N ARG A 18 -12.54 -2.31 -10.83
CA ARG A 18 -13.71 -3.15 -10.56
C ARG A 18 -14.58 -2.62 -9.44
N ARG A 19 -14.00 -1.83 -8.54
CA ARG A 19 -14.71 -1.20 -7.43
C ARG A 19 -15.19 0.20 -7.76
N GLY A 20 -14.99 0.66 -8.99
CA GLY A 20 -15.40 1.98 -9.42
C GLY A 20 -14.47 3.09 -8.94
N ALA A 21 -13.30 2.77 -8.45
CA ALA A 21 -12.29 3.74 -8.06
C ALA A 21 -11.30 3.96 -9.21
N ASP A 22 -10.94 5.21 -9.48
CA ASP A 22 -10.05 5.57 -10.56
C ASP A 22 -8.78 6.18 -9.98
N PHE A 23 -7.65 5.55 -10.25
CA PHE A 23 -6.34 5.99 -9.78
C PHE A 23 -5.41 6.19 -10.97
N ASP A 24 -4.76 7.35 -11.02
CA ASP A 24 -3.75 7.63 -12.04
C ASP A 24 -2.43 6.96 -11.71
N GLU A 25 -2.15 6.75 -10.42
CA GLU A 25 -0.92 6.11 -9.98
C GLU A 25 -1.16 5.37 -8.66
N PHE A 26 -0.23 4.48 -8.32
CA PHE A 26 -0.29 3.77 -7.05
C PHE A 26 -0.05 4.77 -5.91
N PRO A 27 -0.92 4.79 -4.87
CA PRO A 27 -0.88 5.88 -3.88
C PRO A 27 0.31 5.84 -2.91
N LEU A 28 1.05 4.73 -2.85
CA LEU A 28 2.14 4.58 -1.89
C LEU A 28 3.47 4.30 -2.58
N GLY A 29 4.56 4.83 -2.01
CA GLY A 29 5.91 4.38 -2.32
C GLY A 29 6.29 3.22 -1.42
N ILE A 30 7.47 2.65 -1.64
CA ILE A 30 8.00 1.54 -0.84
C ILE A 30 9.10 1.98 0.12
N LYS A 31 9.36 3.27 0.19
CA LYS A 31 10.38 3.85 1.09
C LYS A 31 9.75 4.89 1.99
N PRO A 32 10.22 5.01 3.25
CA PRO A 32 9.73 6.05 4.14
C PRO A 32 9.99 7.45 3.57
N ASP A 33 9.04 8.34 3.81
CA ASP A 33 9.18 9.74 3.48
C ASP A 33 9.52 10.52 4.76
N ASN A 34 10.62 11.23 4.75
CA ASN A 34 11.06 12.00 5.92
C ASN A 34 10.15 13.19 6.23
N LEU A 35 9.32 13.60 5.28
CA LEU A 35 8.38 14.71 5.44
C LEU A 35 7.05 14.28 6.05
N GLY A 36 6.89 13.00 6.32
CA GLY A 36 5.63 12.43 6.77
C GLY A 36 4.87 11.80 5.63
N GLY A 37 3.86 11.00 5.96
CA GLY A 37 3.07 10.29 4.99
C GLY A 37 3.12 8.79 5.23
N ARG A 38 2.64 8.03 4.24
CA ARG A 38 2.55 6.59 4.33
C ARG A 38 3.38 5.92 3.25
N HIS A 39 3.88 4.72 3.57
CA HIS A 39 4.58 3.89 2.59
C HIS A 39 4.16 2.44 2.77
N LEU A 40 4.44 1.62 1.76
CA LEU A 40 4.14 0.19 1.77
C LEU A 40 5.41 -0.58 2.09
N GLU A 41 5.27 -1.58 2.96
CA GLU A 41 6.32 -2.58 3.18
C GLU A 41 5.82 -3.93 2.68
N ILE A 42 6.66 -4.64 1.93
CA ILE A 42 6.38 -6.01 1.51
C ILE A 42 7.36 -6.90 2.24
N LYS A 43 6.82 -7.68 3.19
CA LYS A 43 7.66 -8.52 4.06
C LYS A 43 8.00 -9.83 3.41
N ALA A 44 9.13 -10.42 3.85
CA ALA A 44 9.61 -11.69 3.30
C ALA A 44 8.64 -12.85 3.53
N ASP A 45 7.80 -12.77 4.56
CA ASP A 45 6.81 -13.81 4.88
C ASP A 45 5.48 -13.63 4.14
N GLY A 46 5.39 -12.67 3.24
CA GLY A 46 4.17 -12.41 2.46
C GLY A 46 3.25 -11.35 3.05
N ARG A 47 3.60 -10.76 4.20
CA ARG A 47 2.81 -9.69 4.79
C ARG A 47 2.98 -8.39 4.02
N PHE A 48 1.89 -7.63 3.95
CA PHE A 48 1.91 -6.25 3.48
C PHE A 48 1.65 -5.33 4.67
N ALA A 49 2.38 -4.24 4.75
CA ALA A 49 2.17 -3.25 5.81
C ALA A 49 2.02 -1.86 5.21
N VAL A 50 1.00 -1.14 5.68
CA VAL A 50 0.84 0.29 5.40
C VAL A 50 1.32 1.02 6.63
N VAL A 51 2.40 1.77 6.49
CA VAL A 51 3.10 2.40 7.60
C VAL A 51 3.06 3.90 7.44
N GLY A 52 2.59 4.60 8.47
CA GLY A 52 2.66 6.05 8.52
C GLY A 52 3.85 6.49 9.34
N THR A 53 4.55 7.51 8.87
CA THR A 53 5.69 8.09 9.58
C THR A 53 5.57 9.60 9.62
N ASP A 54 6.13 10.19 10.65
CA ASP A 54 6.24 11.64 10.79
C ASP A 54 7.64 11.94 11.34
N ARG A 55 8.44 12.67 10.57
CA ARG A 55 9.82 13.02 10.91
C ARG A 55 10.67 11.80 11.26
N GLY A 56 10.48 10.72 10.50
CA GLY A 56 11.22 9.47 10.69
C GLY A 56 10.69 8.59 11.81
N ILE A 57 9.63 8.99 12.50
CA ILE A 57 9.03 8.21 13.59
C ILE A 57 7.77 7.55 13.08
N GLU A 58 7.65 6.25 13.29
CA GLU A 58 6.45 5.50 12.90
C GLU A 58 5.29 5.93 13.79
N THR A 59 4.19 6.39 13.16
CA THR A 59 2.99 6.84 13.86
C THR A 59 1.82 5.88 13.74
N GLU A 60 1.82 5.04 12.70
CA GLU A 60 0.79 4.02 12.53
C GLU A 60 1.35 2.85 11.73
N ARG A 61 0.77 1.68 11.94
CA ARG A 61 1.13 0.48 11.18
C ARG A 61 -0.11 -0.41 11.07
N ARG A 62 -0.39 -0.86 9.84
CA ARG A 62 -1.50 -1.76 9.57
C ARG A 62 -0.97 -2.87 8.67
N GLU A 63 -1.11 -4.12 9.10
CA GLU A 63 -0.54 -5.27 8.41
C GLU A 63 -1.60 -6.27 8.02
N THR A 64 -1.38 -6.97 6.91
CA THR A 64 -2.25 -8.04 6.45
C THR A 64 -1.48 -8.99 5.54
N TYR A 65 -1.92 -10.26 5.49
CA TYR A 65 -1.45 -11.21 4.49
C TYR A 65 -2.33 -11.19 3.24
N SER A 66 -3.47 -10.49 3.29
CA SER A 66 -4.45 -10.46 2.20
C SER A 66 -4.22 -9.27 1.29
N LYS A 67 -3.96 -9.55 0.01
CA LYS A 67 -3.82 -8.52 -1.01
C LYS A 67 -5.12 -7.70 -1.16
N SER A 68 -6.27 -8.36 -1.11
CA SER A 68 -7.54 -7.65 -1.23
C SER A 68 -7.82 -6.75 -0.03
N ALA A 69 -7.42 -7.14 1.18
CA ALA A 69 -7.55 -6.27 2.35
C ALA A 69 -6.67 -5.03 2.20
N LEU A 70 -5.43 -5.20 1.72
CA LEU A 70 -4.54 -4.08 1.43
C LEU A 70 -5.18 -3.11 0.42
N PHE A 71 -5.70 -3.64 -0.67
CA PHE A 71 -6.31 -2.82 -1.72
C PHE A 71 -7.53 -2.06 -1.21
N ASN A 72 -8.36 -2.69 -0.39
CA ASN A 72 -9.51 -2.02 0.22
C ASN A 72 -9.07 -0.87 1.12
N TRP A 73 -8.00 -1.03 1.89
CA TRP A 73 -7.45 0.05 2.72
C TRP A 73 -7.02 1.24 1.86
N LEU A 74 -6.34 0.96 0.74
CA LEU A 74 -5.86 2.03 -0.14
C LEU A 74 -7.02 2.77 -0.78
N ILE A 75 -8.07 2.06 -1.16
CA ILE A 75 -9.26 2.70 -1.72
C ILE A 75 -9.94 3.56 -0.66
N GLU A 76 -10.08 3.08 0.57
CA GLU A 76 -10.66 3.85 1.66
C GLU A 76 -9.87 5.12 1.98
N LEU A 77 -8.53 5.03 1.93
CA LEU A 77 -7.67 6.14 2.33
C LEU A 77 -7.50 7.19 1.23
N TYR A 78 -7.55 6.80 -0.03
CA TYR A 78 -7.11 7.67 -1.13
C TYR A 78 -8.13 7.88 -2.25
N ALA A 79 -9.23 7.16 -2.26
CA ALA A 79 -10.26 7.35 -3.30
C ALA A 79 -11.27 8.41 -2.92
#